data_b2e1694ad17ea40724d0a997a189a8ff
#
_entry.id   b2e1694ad17ea40724d0a997a189a8ff
#
_cell.length_a   1.000
_cell.length_b   1.000
_cell.length_c   1.000
_cell.angle_alpha   90.00
_cell.angle_beta   90.00
_cell.angle_gamma   90.00
#
_symmetry.space_group_name_H-M   'P 1'
#
loop_
_entity.id
_entity.type
_entity.pdbx_description
1 polymer ?
#
loop_
_entity_poly.entity_id
_entity_poly.type
_entity_poly.pdbx_seq_one_letter_code
_entity_poly.pdbx_strand_id
1 'polypeptide(L)'
;MRSLISALFFMLALSACDNELNLISRDFSVSLKSIDGGTAAVGKAVNCTFTVSGLDADNGDQLLTVFDIDGGNGVIIVGDNEYMPGESFEFDYKANGKLAFDFVPITAGAMSLKMSVASELVTRADSVRLEVSTPDMNVEFQNVPDMVSLSDNVEFNLLLATDQYGVKASVRFVKGKGQVYISGYDATRDEGVALEHNNLVVFMPESTGETLIEFTVSSRYGLPVRKQISIQVNP
;
A
#
# COMPACT_ATOMS: atom_id res chain seq x y z
N MET A 1 -44.40 -43.48 -31.96
CA MET A 1 -43.49 -43.58 -30.81
C MET A 1 -42.37 -42.55 -30.78
N ARG A 2 -41.89 -42.01 -31.88
CA ARG A 2 -40.82 -40.98 -31.88
C ARG A 2 -41.25 -39.56 -31.40
N SER A 3 -42.55 -39.25 -31.55
CA SER A 3 -43.08 -37.92 -31.16
C SER A 3 -43.30 -37.75 -29.66
N LEU A 4 -43.57 -38.82 -28.91
CA LEU A 4 -43.82 -38.76 -27.48
C LEU A 4 -42.51 -38.61 -26.63
N ILE A 5 -41.41 -39.10 -27.14
CA ILE A 5 -40.12 -38.99 -26.45
C ILE A 5 -39.56 -37.58 -26.56
N SER A 6 -39.86 -36.89 -27.69
CA SER A 6 -39.42 -35.47 -27.88
C SER A 6 -40.16 -34.52 -26.95
N ALA A 7 -41.46 -34.76 -26.67
CA ALA A 7 -42.26 -33.93 -25.78
C ALA A 7 -41.86 -34.12 -24.29
N LEU A 8 -41.43 -35.33 -23.93
CA LEU A 8 -40.98 -35.63 -22.56
C LEU A 8 -39.63 -34.99 -22.25
N PHE A 9 -38.72 -34.92 -23.24
CA PHE A 9 -37.44 -34.23 -23.10
C PHE A 9 -37.57 -32.71 -23.00
N PHE A 10 -38.60 -32.13 -23.69
CA PHE A 10 -38.89 -30.70 -23.62
C PHE A 10 -39.54 -30.29 -22.27
N MET A 11 -40.35 -31.18 -21.64
CA MET A 11 -40.92 -30.92 -20.30
C MET A 11 -39.87 -31.06 -19.18
N LEU A 12 -38.86 -31.91 -19.32
CA LEU A 12 -37.75 -32.03 -18.35
C LEU A 12 -36.78 -30.84 -18.42
N ALA A 13 -36.63 -30.20 -19.59
CA ALA A 13 -35.85 -29.00 -19.74
C ALA A 13 -36.49 -27.75 -19.13
N LEU A 14 -37.84 -27.69 -19.05
CA LEU A 14 -38.55 -26.57 -18.43
C LEU A 14 -38.60 -26.63 -16.90
N SER A 15 -38.48 -27.83 -16.32
CA SER A 15 -38.44 -27.97 -14.85
C SER A 15 -37.03 -27.71 -14.25
N ALA A 16 -35.97 -27.70 -15.09
CA ALA A 16 -34.63 -27.30 -14.65
C ALA A 16 -34.42 -25.78 -14.61
N CYS A 17 -35.30 -25.01 -15.31
CA CYS A 17 -35.19 -23.55 -15.32
C CYS A 17 -35.82 -22.87 -14.11
N ASP A 18 -36.71 -23.50 -13.38
CA ASP A 18 -37.35 -22.87 -12.21
C ASP A 18 -36.40 -22.65 -11.01
N ASN A 19 -35.37 -23.46 -10.88
CA ASN A 19 -34.37 -23.28 -9.84
C ASN A 19 -33.35 -22.17 -10.16
N GLU A 20 -33.06 -21.92 -11.45
CA GLU A 20 -32.17 -20.85 -11.87
C GLU A 20 -32.84 -19.48 -11.78
N LEU A 21 -34.15 -19.39 -12.02
CA LEU A 21 -34.90 -18.13 -11.92
C LEU A 21 -35.03 -17.61 -10.49
N ASN A 22 -34.99 -18.48 -9.49
CA ASN A 22 -35.00 -18.09 -8.09
C ASN A 22 -33.64 -17.54 -7.61
N LEU A 23 -32.53 -17.87 -8.25
CA LEU A 23 -31.21 -17.31 -7.99
C LEU A 23 -31.05 -15.89 -8.56
N ILE A 24 -31.79 -15.54 -9.62
CA ILE A 24 -31.74 -14.23 -10.29
C ILE A 24 -32.40 -13.12 -9.46
N SER A 25 -33.28 -13.46 -8.52
CA SER A 25 -34.06 -12.48 -7.74
C SER A 25 -33.39 -11.98 -6.46
N ARG A 26 -32.18 -12.43 -6.12
CA ARG A 26 -31.45 -11.93 -4.94
C ARG A 26 -30.66 -10.67 -5.32
N ASP A 27 -31.37 -9.56 -5.35
CA ASP A 27 -30.75 -8.26 -5.53
C ASP A 27 -29.99 -7.90 -4.22
N PHE A 28 -28.69 -7.74 -4.33
CA PHE A 28 -27.86 -7.27 -3.23
C PHE A 28 -27.30 -5.89 -3.55
N SER A 29 -27.02 -5.12 -2.55
CA SER A 29 -26.43 -3.80 -2.68
C SER A 29 -25.05 -3.78 -2.02
N VAL A 30 -24.18 -2.91 -2.54
CA VAL A 30 -22.84 -2.69 -1.99
C VAL A 30 -22.65 -1.21 -1.66
N SER A 31 -21.82 -0.95 -0.68
CA SER A 31 -21.46 0.42 -0.30
C SER A 31 -20.00 0.47 0.12
N LEU A 32 -19.23 1.40 -0.44
CA LEU A 32 -17.84 1.67 -0.09
C LEU A 32 -17.74 3.04 0.58
N LYS A 33 -17.10 3.10 1.74
CA LYS A 33 -16.92 4.34 2.50
C LYS A 33 -15.49 4.45 3.00
N SER A 34 -14.94 5.65 2.92
CA SER A 34 -13.72 6.06 3.61
C SER A 34 -14.08 6.75 4.92
N ILE A 35 -13.37 6.46 6.00
CA ILE A 35 -13.57 7.09 7.31
C ILE A 35 -13.02 8.53 7.30
N ASP A 36 -11.98 8.79 6.50
CA ASP A 36 -11.26 10.07 6.47
C ASP A 36 -11.88 11.13 5.54
N GLY A 37 -13.16 10.94 5.12
CA GLY A 37 -13.92 11.96 4.39
C GLY A 37 -13.41 12.27 2.99
N GLY A 38 -12.66 11.35 2.36
CA GLY A 38 -12.20 11.48 0.98
C GLY A 38 -10.86 12.20 0.81
N THR A 39 -10.12 12.48 1.88
CA THR A 39 -8.75 12.98 1.82
C THR A 39 -7.75 11.90 2.22
N ALA A 40 -6.59 11.88 1.58
CA ALA A 40 -5.53 10.92 1.83
C ALA A 40 -4.15 11.53 1.57
N ALA A 41 -3.10 10.82 1.96
CA ALA A 41 -1.73 11.18 1.60
C ALA A 41 -1.00 9.93 1.08
N VAL A 42 -0.11 10.10 0.12
CA VAL A 42 0.72 9.01 -0.42
C VAL A 42 1.44 8.29 0.72
N GLY A 43 1.36 6.96 0.74
CA GLY A 43 1.98 6.11 1.76
C GLY A 43 1.28 6.06 3.11
N LYS A 44 0.19 6.81 3.31
CA LYS A 44 -0.61 6.78 4.54
C LYS A 44 -1.86 5.92 4.34
N ALA A 45 -2.08 5.01 5.28
CA ALA A 45 -3.27 4.17 5.25
C ALA A 45 -4.55 5.00 5.47
N VAL A 46 -5.55 4.75 4.64
CA VAL A 46 -6.91 5.27 4.74
C VAL A 46 -7.83 4.14 5.13
N ASN A 47 -8.49 4.24 6.27
CA ASN A 47 -9.42 3.21 6.72
C ASN A 47 -10.69 3.25 5.86
N CYS A 48 -11.01 2.12 5.26
CA CYS A 48 -12.17 1.95 4.41
C CYS A 48 -13.07 0.83 4.93
N THR A 49 -14.35 0.94 4.62
CA THR A 49 -15.33 -0.11 4.91
C THR A 49 -16.14 -0.38 3.66
N PHE A 50 -16.14 -1.63 3.23
CA PHE A 50 -17.00 -2.14 2.19
C PHE A 50 -18.13 -2.96 2.81
N THR A 51 -19.37 -2.68 2.43
CA THR A 51 -20.55 -3.35 2.99
C THR A 51 -21.35 -3.97 1.86
N VAL A 52 -21.73 -5.23 2.03
CA VAL A 52 -22.66 -5.97 1.16
C VAL A 52 -23.93 -6.23 1.95
N SER A 53 -25.09 -5.94 1.40
CA SER A 53 -26.39 -6.08 2.05
C SER A 53 -27.41 -6.75 1.13
N GLY A 54 -28.32 -7.54 1.69
CA GLY A 54 -29.40 -8.21 0.94
C GLY A 54 -29.12 -9.65 0.55
N LEU A 55 -27.93 -10.21 0.87
CA LEU A 55 -27.65 -11.63 0.73
C LEU A 55 -28.03 -12.38 2.02
N ASP A 56 -28.57 -13.58 1.88
CA ASP A 56 -28.84 -14.47 3.02
C ASP A 56 -27.55 -15.09 3.54
N ALA A 57 -27.25 -14.87 4.80
CA ALA A 57 -26.07 -15.41 5.47
C ALA A 57 -26.02 -16.95 5.53
N ASP A 58 -27.18 -17.60 5.35
CA ASP A 58 -27.29 -19.06 5.48
C ASP A 58 -26.77 -19.86 4.29
N ASN A 59 -26.55 -19.23 3.14
CA ASN A 59 -26.15 -19.94 1.91
C ASN A 59 -24.65 -20.11 1.72
N GLY A 60 -23.80 -19.57 2.58
CA GLY A 60 -22.36 -19.84 2.57
C GLY A 60 -21.62 -19.38 1.31
N ASP A 61 -22.21 -18.48 0.52
CA ASP A 61 -21.65 -18.01 -0.73
C ASP A 61 -20.38 -17.22 -0.47
N GLN A 62 -19.26 -17.72 -0.95
CA GLN A 62 -18.03 -16.97 -1.02
C GLN A 62 -18.16 -15.94 -2.15
N LEU A 63 -18.03 -14.68 -1.79
CA LEU A 63 -18.09 -13.59 -2.76
C LEU A 63 -16.69 -13.27 -3.27
N LEU A 64 -16.49 -13.37 -4.56
CA LEU A 64 -15.26 -12.92 -5.19
C LEU A 64 -15.26 -11.39 -5.25
N THR A 65 -14.31 -10.80 -4.58
CA THR A 65 -14.15 -9.34 -4.51
C THR A 65 -12.91 -8.92 -5.29
N VAL A 66 -13.04 -7.86 -6.07
CA VAL A 66 -11.95 -7.24 -6.82
C VAL A 66 -11.99 -5.74 -6.56
N PHE A 67 -10.82 -5.14 -6.37
CA PHE A 67 -10.73 -3.69 -6.34
C PHE A 67 -9.98 -3.16 -7.56
N ASP A 68 -10.27 -1.91 -7.90
CA ASP A 68 -9.64 -1.19 -9.00
C ASP A 68 -9.48 0.29 -8.63
N ILE A 69 -8.57 0.99 -9.31
CA ILE A 69 -8.26 2.40 -9.05
C ILE A 69 -8.23 3.16 -10.36
N ASP A 70 -9.07 4.20 -10.43
CA ASP A 70 -9.05 5.18 -11.51
C ASP A 70 -8.27 6.43 -11.08
N GLY A 71 -7.41 6.95 -11.95
CA GLY A 71 -6.70 8.22 -11.77
C GLY A 71 -5.43 8.14 -10.92
N GLY A 72 -5.04 6.93 -10.49
CA GLY A 72 -3.86 6.76 -9.65
C GLY A 72 -3.44 5.31 -9.47
N ASN A 73 -2.66 5.06 -8.41
CA ASN A 73 -2.25 3.73 -8.00
C ASN A 73 -2.23 3.61 -6.47
N GLY A 74 -2.40 2.39 -5.97
CA GLY A 74 -2.41 2.08 -4.54
C GLY A 74 -2.58 0.59 -4.29
N VAL A 75 -2.57 0.22 -3.01
CA VAL A 75 -2.80 -1.15 -2.56
C VAL A 75 -3.88 -1.17 -1.49
N ILE A 76 -4.57 -2.29 -1.32
CA ILE A 76 -5.41 -2.52 -0.16
C ILE A 76 -4.78 -3.58 0.75
N ILE A 77 -4.98 -3.41 2.06
CA ILE A 77 -4.51 -4.33 3.08
C ILE A 77 -5.74 -4.87 3.82
N VAL A 78 -5.95 -6.17 3.71
CA VAL A 78 -7.04 -6.90 4.37
C VAL A 78 -6.43 -7.86 5.38
N GLY A 79 -6.55 -7.57 6.66
CA GLY A 79 -5.80 -8.30 7.69
C GLY A 79 -4.30 -8.14 7.46
N ASP A 80 -3.60 -9.28 7.27
CA ASP A 80 -2.15 -9.32 7.01
C ASP A 80 -1.80 -9.42 5.52
N ASN A 81 -2.79 -9.41 4.63
CA ASN A 81 -2.59 -9.59 3.20
C ASN A 81 -2.69 -8.27 2.44
N GLU A 82 -1.75 -8.06 1.53
CA GLU A 82 -1.73 -6.93 0.61
C GLU A 82 -2.19 -7.37 -0.78
N TYR A 83 -3.07 -6.59 -1.41
CA TYR A 83 -3.60 -6.86 -2.74
C TYR A 83 -3.35 -5.67 -3.66
N MET A 84 -3.02 -5.97 -4.92
CA MET A 84 -2.84 -4.99 -6.00
C MET A 84 -4.15 -4.79 -6.79
N PRO A 85 -4.32 -3.66 -7.51
CA PRO A 85 -5.48 -3.46 -8.37
C PRO A 85 -5.68 -4.60 -9.37
N GLY A 86 -6.91 -5.09 -9.48
CA GLY A 86 -7.28 -6.22 -10.34
C GLY A 86 -7.08 -7.60 -9.71
N GLU A 87 -6.41 -7.70 -8.56
CA GLU A 87 -6.34 -8.96 -7.82
C GLU A 87 -7.68 -9.25 -7.13
N SER A 88 -8.05 -10.52 -7.13
CA SER A 88 -9.27 -10.99 -6.49
C SER A 88 -8.98 -11.62 -5.13
N PHE A 89 -9.87 -11.41 -4.19
CA PHE A 89 -9.84 -12.07 -2.89
C PHE A 89 -11.24 -12.50 -2.45
N GLU A 90 -11.29 -13.48 -1.59
CA GLU A 90 -12.55 -13.96 -1.03
C GLU A 90 -12.98 -13.07 0.13
N PHE A 91 -14.25 -12.70 0.13
CA PHE A 91 -14.89 -11.95 1.19
C PHE A 91 -15.80 -12.89 2.00
N ASP A 92 -15.49 -13.06 3.29
CA ASP A 92 -16.38 -13.80 4.18
C ASP A 92 -17.60 -12.95 4.56
N TYR A 93 -18.69 -13.21 3.84
CA TYR A 93 -19.97 -12.54 4.07
C TYR A 93 -20.59 -12.81 5.44
N LYS A 94 -20.24 -13.92 6.11
CA LYS A 94 -20.81 -14.33 7.40
C LYS A 94 -20.52 -13.35 8.54
N ALA A 95 -19.51 -12.51 8.38
CA ALA A 95 -19.13 -11.45 9.32
C ALA A 95 -19.95 -10.15 9.15
N ASN A 96 -21.28 -10.24 9.13
CA ASN A 96 -22.21 -9.10 8.98
C ASN A 96 -22.12 -8.33 7.64
N GLY A 97 -21.61 -8.94 6.58
CA GLY A 97 -21.51 -8.31 5.27
C GLY A 97 -20.60 -7.08 5.25
N LYS A 98 -19.67 -6.96 6.20
CA LYS A 98 -18.72 -5.83 6.27
C LYS A 98 -17.29 -6.30 6.18
N LEU A 99 -16.53 -5.64 5.32
CA LEU A 99 -15.09 -5.77 5.20
C LEU A 99 -14.45 -4.45 5.59
N ALA A 100 -13.67 -4.45 6.67
CA ALA A 100 -12.78 -3.34 7.00
C ALA A 100 -11.42 -3.61 6.38
N PHE A 101 -10.83 -2.60 5.76
CA PHE A 101 -9.52 -2.69 5.13
C PHE A 101 -8.84 -1.32 5.11
N ASP A 102 -7.54 -1.33 4.94
CA ASP A 102 -6.74 -0.14 4.75
C ASP A 102 -6.42 0.03 3.26
N PHE A 103 -6.68 1.22 2.72
CA PHE A 103 -6.20 1.62 1.41
C PHE A 103 -4.96 2.48 1.56
N VAL A 104 -3.86 2.13 0.88
CA VAL A 104 -2.61 2.90 0.88
C VAL A 104 -2.35 3.43 -0.54
N PRO A 105 -2.59 4.73 -0.79
CA PRO A 105 -2.30 5.32 -2.10
C PRO A 105 -0.80 5.43 -2.36
N ILE A 106 -0.37 5.13 -3.59
CA ILE A 106 1.03 5.20 -4.04
C ILE A 106 1.30 6.47 -4.85
N THR A 107 0.28 7.01 -5.50
CA THR A 107 0.38 8.24 -6.31
C THR A 107 -0.47 9.36 -5.72
N ALA A 108 -0.04 10.61 -5.88
CA ALA A 108 -0.82 11.79 -5.52
C ALA A 108 -1.78 12.19 -6.65
N GLY A 109 -2.84 12.92 -6.28
CA GLY A 109 -3.85 13.44 -7.19
C GLY A 109 -5.26 12.96 -6.86
N ALA A 110 -6.23 13.35 -7.69
CA ALA A 110 -7.58 12.86 -7.57
C ALA A 110 -7.66 11.42 -8.08
N MET A 111 -8.21 10.52 -7.27
CA MET A 111 -8.41 9.13 -7.66
C MET A 111 -9.75 8.59 -7.18
N SER A 112 -10.19 7.49 -7.77
CA SER A 112 -11.40 6.77 -7.38
C SER A 112 -11.06 5.33 -7.07
N LEU A 113 -11.23 4.93 -5.81
CA LEU A 113 -11.15 3.54 -5.38
C LEU A 113 -12.51 2.89 -5.62
N LYS A 114 -12.54 1.81 -6.39
CA LYS A 114 -13.73 1.03 -6.73
C LYS A 114 -13.61 -0.38 -6.17
N MET A 115 -14.64 -0.85 -5.50
CA MET A 115 -14.76 -2.24 -5.04
C MET A 115 -15.91 -2.90 -5.79
N SER A 116 -15.65 -4.09 -6.34
CA SER A 116 -16.62 -4.91 -7.08
C SER A 116 -16.76 -6.26 -6.41
N VAL A 117 -17.99 -6.73 -6.29
CA VAL A 117 -18.32 -8.07 -5.80
C VAL A 117 -19.10 -8.80 -6.87
N ALA A 118 -18.68 -10.00 -7.19
CA ALA A 118 -19.36 -10.90 -8.09
C ALA A 118 -19.94 -12.10 -7.32
N SER A 119 -21.23 -12.35 -7.47
CA SER A 119 -21.84 -13.64 -7.28
C SER A 119 -21.88 -14.37 -8.63
N GLU A 120 -22.33 -15.63 -8.67
CA GLU A 120 -22.39 -16.40 -9.92
C GLU A 120 -23.12 -15.69 -11.07
N LEU A 121 -24.08 -14.82 -10.78
CA LEU A 121 -24.95 -14.22 -11.77
C LEU A 121 -24.95 -12.68 -11.80
N VAL A 122 -24.50 -12.02 -10.76
CA VAL A 122 -24.63 -10.56 -10.61
C VAL A 122 -23.34 -9.97 -10.07
N THR A 123 -22.85 -8.91 -10.72
CA THR A 123 -21.76 -8.09 -10.20
C THR A 123 -22.32 -6.75 -9.73
N ARG A 124 -21.93 -6.32 -8.54
CA ARG A 124 -22.20 -4.99 -7.98
C ARG A 124 -20.89 -4.30 -7.63
N ALA A 125 -20.88 -2.99 -7.79
CA ALA A 125 -19.71 -2.19 -7.47
C ALA A 125 -20.13 -0.87 -6.86
N ASP A 126 -19.27 -0.33 -6.00
CA ASP A 126 -19.34 1.03 -5.51
C ASP A 126 -17.95 1.65 -5.46
N SER A 127 -17.86 2.98 -5.41
CA SER A 127 -16.60 3.69 -5.46
C SER A 127 -16.59 4.88 -4.50
N VAL A 128 -15.41 5.19 -3.99
CA VAL A 128 -15.14 6.40 -3.21
C VAL A 128 -14.07 7.25 -3.90
N ARG A 129 -14.30 8.56 -3.99
CA ARG A 129 -13.31 9.52 -4.47
C ARG A 129 -12.39 9.94 -3.35
N LEU A 130 -11.11 10.03 -3.67
CA LEU A 130 -10.05 10.45 -2.76
C LEU A 130 -9.22 11.55 -3.41
N GLU A 131 -8.93 12.59 -2.64
CA GLU A 131 -7.94 13.61 -2.99
C GLU A 131 -6.66 13.28 -2.21
N VAL A 132 -5.66 12.80 -2.94
CA VAL A 132 -4.40 12.31 -2.37
C VAL A 132 -3.32 13.38 -2.49
N SER A 133 -2.84 13.85 -1.34
CA SER A 133 -1.72 14.79 -1.27
C SER A 133 -0.37 14.07 -1.26
N THR A 134 0.67 14.76 -1.71
CA THR A 134 2.05 14.31 -1.45
C THR A 134 2.34 14.57 0.03
N PRO A 135 2.72 13.54 0.80
CA PRO A 135 3.04 13.74 2.21
C PRO A 135 4.34 14.51 2.36
N ASP A 136 4.39 15.39 3.34
CA ASP A 136 5.61 16.03 3.73
C ASP A 136 6.53 15.01 4.41
N MET A 137 7.75 14.90 3.89
CA MET A 137 8.84 14.19 4.53
C MET A 137 9.99 15.16 4.67
N ASN A 138 10.25 15.62 5.89
CA ASN A 138 11.38 16.47 6.18
C ASN A 138 12.52 15.64 6.77
N VAL A 139 13.69 15.76 6.16
CA VAL A 139 14.94 15.11 6.58
C VAL A 139 15.96 16.20 6.85
N GLU A 140 16.46 16.24 8.07
CA GLU A 140 17.46 17.21 8.51
C GLU A 140 18.66 16.51 9.13
N PHE A 141 19.84 17.10 8.96
CA PHE A 141 21.06 16.65 9.64
C PHE A 141 21.47 17.66 10.68
N GLN A 142 21.82 17.19 11.86
CA GLN A 142 22.32 18.04 12.95
C GLN A 142 23.71 17.58 13.38
N ASN A 143 24.55 18.54 13.74
CA ASN A 143 25.92 18.30 14.22
C ASN A 143 26.83 17.62 13.18
N VAL A 144 26.59 17.83 11.90
CA VAL A 144 27.50 17.36 10.85
C VAL A 144 28.78 18.23 10.91
N PRO A 145 29.96 17.64 11.15
CA PRO A 145 31.20 18.42 11.16
C PRO A 145 31.62 18.77 9.73
N ASP A 146 32.19 19.96 9.54
CA ASP A 146 32.75 20.35 8.26
C ASP A 146 34.05 19.60 7.96
N MET A 147 34.82 19.20 9.00
CA MET A 147 36.13 18.62 8.85
C MET A 147 36.39 17.55 9.92
N VAL A 148 37.06 16.46 9.54
CA VAL A 148 37.38 15.32 10.40
C VAL A 148 38.75 14.75 10.02
N SER A 149 39.38 13.95 10.91
CA SER A 149 40.57 13.18 10.58
C SER A 149 40.17 11.81 10.01
N LEU A 150 41.03 11.23 9.18
CA LEU A 150 40.84 9.89 8.61
C LEU A 150 40.74 8.78 9.70
N SER A 151 41.32 9.01 10.84
CA SER A 151 41.29 8.07 11.99
C SER A 151 40.05 8.19 12.87
N ASP A 152 39.23 9.21 12.66
CA ASP A 152 38.11 9.53 13.54
C ASP A 152 36.80 8.88 13.05
N ASN A 153 36.05 8.35 14.01
CA ASN A 153 34.62 8.05 13.76
C ASN A 153 33.81 9.32 14.04
N VAL A 154 32.95 9.66 13.10
CA VAL A 154 32.17 10.89 13.14
C VAL A 154 30.74 10.58 13.48
N GLU A 155 30.20 11.23 14.49
CA GLU A 155 28.82 11.07 14.92
C GLU A 155 28.01 12.34 14.62
N PHE A 156 26.82 12.17 14.01
CA PHE A 156 25.85 13.22 13.81
C PHE A 156 24.44 12.64 13.82
N ASN A 157 23.40 13.49 13.80
CA ASN A 157 22.01 13.04 13.85
C ASN A 157 21.31 13.25 12.52
N LEU A 158 20.51 12.26 12.12
CA LEU A 158 19.49 12.35 11.09
C LEU A 158 18.14 12.47 11.76
N LEU A 159 17.49 13.61 11.60
CA LEU A 159 16.13 13.87 12.08
C LEU A 159 15.14 13.64 10.96
N LEU A 160 14.09 12.89 11.28
CA LEU A 160 12.99 12.59 10.37
C LEU A 160 11.69 13.12 10.94
N ALA A 161 11.02 14.00 10.20
CA ALA A 161 9.65 14.42 10.48
C ALA A 161 8.74 13.97 9.34
N THR A 162 7.87 13.00 9.61
CA THR A 162 6.92 12.45 8.64
C THR A 162 5.83 11.64 9.34
N ASP A 163 4.65 11.57 8.72
CA ASP A 163 3.54 10.70 9.10
C ASP A 163 3.55 9.36 8.32
N GLN A 164 4.58 9.10 7.50
CA GLN A 164 4.64 7.89 6.68
C GLN A 164 5.17 6.70 7.46
N TYR A 165 4.70 5.49 7.08
CA TYR A 165 5.14 4.24 7.68
C TYR A 165 6.31 3.60 6.93
N GLY A 166 7.09 2.82 7.67
CA GLY A 166 8.14 1.99 7.08
C GLY A 166 9.21 2.79 6.37
N VAL A 167 9.56 3.96 6.93
CA VAL A 167 10.59 4.82 6.36
C VAL A 167 11.96 4.19 6.56
N LYS A 168 12.73 4.14 5.48
CA LYS A 168 14.09 3.63 5.46
C LYS A 168 15.03 4.64 4.82
N ALA A 169 16.30 4.59 5.22
CA ALA A 169 17.38 5.31 4.55
C ALA A 169 18.40 4.36 3.97
N SER A 170 18.87 4.65 2.78
CA SER A 170 20.08 4.08 2.18
C SER A 170 21.07 5.18 1.91
N VAL A 171 22.35 4.82 1.87
CA VAL A 171 23.45 5.76 1.72
C VAL A 171 24.36 5.34 0.57
N ARG A 172 24.78 6.31 -0.22
CA ARG A 172 25.83 6.10 -1.21
C ARG A 172 26.86 7.23 -1.17
N PHE A 173 28.10 6.90 -1.49
CA PHE A 173 29.15 7.87 -1.68
C PHE A 173 29.11 8.41 -3.11
N VAL A 174 28.87 9.71 -3.25
CA VAL A 174 29.01 10.43 -4.54
C VAL A 174 30.47 10.76 -4.80
N LYS A 175 31.21 11.07 -3.72
CA LYS A 175 32.66 11.33 -3.71
C LYS A 175 33.27 10.81 -2.41
N GLY A 176 34.53 10.39 -2.46
CA GLY A 176 35.20 9.80 -1.31
C GLY A 176 34.82 8.33 -1.09
N LYS A 177 35.24 7.77 0.07
CA LYS A 177 34.97 6.40 0.50
C LYS A 177 34.86 6.34 2.02
N GLY A 178 34.06 5.39 2.49
CA GLY A 178 33.90 5.12 3.91
C GLY A 178 32.77 4.16 4.18
N GLN A 179 32.40 4.03 5.45
CA GLN A 179 31.24 3.27 5.91
C GLN A 179 30.31 4.21 6.66
N VAL A 180 29.01 4.01 6.51
CA VAL A 180 27.99 4.78 7.23
C VAL A 180 27.05 3.81 7.92
N TYR A 181 26.90 3.99 9.23
CA TYR A 181 25.97 3.26 10.06
C TYR A 181 24.86 4.20 10.52
N ILE A 182 23.62 3.75 10.48
CA ILE A 182 22.46 4.45 11.04
C ILE A 182 21.91 3.59 12.16
N SER A 183 21.84 4.11 13.38
CA SER A 183 21.38 3.37 14.57
C SER A 183 22.08 2.01 14.75
N GLY A 184 23.36 1.92 14.37
CA GLY A 184 24.17 0.71 14.45
C GLY A 184 24.09 -0.25 13.25
N TYR A 185 23.27 0.05 12.24
CA TYR A 185 23.11 -0.78 11.04
C TYR A 185 23.83 -0.16 9.84
N ASP A 186 24.48 -0.99 9.04
CA ASP A 186 25.18 -0.55 7.82
C ASP A 186 24.18 -0.03 6.79
N ALA A 187 24.24 1.28 6.54
CA ALA A 187 23.32 1.99 5.64
C ALA A 187 23.78 2.02 4.17
N THR A 188 24.97 1.49 3.87
CA THR A 188 25.51 1.40 2.51
C THR A 188 24.94 0.20 1.72
N ARG A 189 24.17 -0.65 2.39
CA ARG A 189 23.49 -1.81 1.76
C ARG A 189 22.18 -1.40 1.08
N ASP A 190 21.82 -2.10 0.02
CA ASP A 190 20.64 -1.82 -0.81
C ASP A 190 19.31 -1.93 -0.04
N GLU A 191 19.24 -2.74 1.03
CA GLU A 191 18.01 -2.95 1.80
C GLU A 191 17.55 -1.72 2.60
N GLY A 192 18.46 -0.77 2.82
CA GLY A 192 18.23 0.41 3.65
C GLY A 192 18.00 0.08 5.13
N VAL A 193 18.17 1.08 5.98
CA VAL A 193 17.99 1.00 7.44
C VAL A 193 16.68 1.68 7.82
N ALA A 194 15.86 1.02 8.65
CA ALA A 194 14.63 1.60 9.20
C ALA A 194 14.97 2.83 10.06
N LEU A 195 14.19 3.90 9.86
CA LEU A 195 14.37 5.17 10.56
C LEU A 195 13.32 5.37 11.65
N GLU A 196 13.76 5.99 12.74
CA GLU A 196 12.94 6.60 13.78
C GLU A 196 12.96 8.13 13.61
N HIS A 197 12.33 8.88 14.52
CA HIS A 197 12.34 10.35 14.47
C HIS A 197 13.74 10.95 14.65
N ASN A 198 14.61 10.29 15.41
CA ASN A 198 15.99 10.70 15.64
C ASN A 198 16.90 9.49 15.51
N ASN A 199 17.86 9.55 14.61
CA ASN A 199 18.76 8.45 14.30
C ASN A 199 20.20 8.90 14.44
N LEU A 200 20.98 8.17 15.23
CA LEU A 200 22.42 8.37 15.29
C LEU A 200 23.06 7.85 14.00
N VAL A 201 23.81 8.70 13.34
CA VAL A 201 24.62 8.35 12.16
C VAL A 201 26.08 8.33 12.56
N VAL A 202 26.79 7.26 12.23
CA VAL A 202 28.23 7.12 12.41
C VAL A 202 28.87 6.99 11.05
N PHE A 203 29.74 7.93 10.69
CA PHE A 203 30.55 7.88 9.48
C PHE A 203 31.99 7.50 9.83
N MET A 204 32.53 6.52 9.13
CA MET A 204 33.91 6.03 9.27
C MET A 204 34.61 6.29 7.90
N PRO A 205 35.44 7.33 7.79
CA PRO A 205 36.13 7.65 6.55
C PRO A 205 37.19 6.60 6.19
N GLU A 206 37.34 6.29 4.90
CA GLU A 206 38.36 5.39 4.36
C GLU A 206 39.29 6.10 3.35
N SER A 207 39.06 7.36 3.04
CA SER A 207 39.90 8.15 2.14
C SER A 207 39.93 9.61 2.56
N THR A 208 41.09 10.26 2.33
CA THR A 208 41.25 11.70 2.55
C THR A 208 40.65 12.51 1.40
N GLY A 209 40.33 13.79 1.67
CA GLY A 209 39.74 14.71 0.71
C GLY A 209 38.27 14.98 1.00
N GLU A 210 37.62 15.67 0.06
CA GLU A 210 36.19 15.93 0.16
C GLU A 210 35.39 14.64 -0.01
N THR A 211 34.54 14.34 0.97
CA THR A 211 33.62 13.20 0.94
C THR A 211 32.20 13.74 0.83
N LEU A 212 31.47 13.34 -0.21
CA LEU A 212 30.09 13.69 -0.47
C LEU A 212 29.22 12.45 -0.31
N ILE A 213 28.34 12.47 0.70
CA ILE A 213 27.49 11.37 1.11
C ILE A 213 26.04 11.73 0.75
N GLU A 214 25.39 10.92 -0.08
CA GLU A 214 23.97 11.06 -0.41
C GLU A 214 23.14 10.06 0.39
N PHE A 215 22.15 10.58 1.10
CA PHE A 215 21.12 9.83 1.79
C PHE A 215 19.87 9.80 0.95
N THR A 216 19.33 8.64 0.67
CA THR A 216 18.03 8.43 0.07
C THR A 216 17.08 7.91 1.15
N VAL A 217 16.13 8.74 1.54
CA VAL A 217 15.10 8.39 2.52
C VAL A 217 13.80 8.13 1.79
N SER A 218 13.23 6.96 1.97
CA SER A 218 12.00 6.53 1.30
C SER A 218 11.09 5.81 2.27
N SER A 219 9.79 5.99 2.10
CA SER A 219 8.79 5.12 2.70
C SER A 219 8.47 3.95 1.75
N ARG A 220 7.72 2.97 2.23
CA ARG A 220 7.31 1.82 1.42
C ARG A 220 6.57 2.24 0.14
N TYR A 221 5.79 3.33 0.20
CA TYR A 221 4.91 3.78 -0.89
C TYR A 221 5.10 5.24 -1.30
N GLY A 222 5.94 6.00 -0.58
CA GLY A 222 6.16 7.42 -0.82
C GLY A 222 7.29 7.71 -1.81
N LEU A 223 7.33 8.95 -2.27
CA LEU A 223 8.44 9.44 -3.10
C LEU A 223 9.71 9.58 -2.25
N PRO A 224 10.88 9.15 -2.75
CA PRO A 224 12.11 9.28 -2.01
C PRO A 224 12.57 10.73 -1.89
N VAL A 225 13.04 11.10 -0.70
CA VAL A 225 13.75 12.36 -0.44
C VAL A 225 15.24 12.10 -0.47
N ARG A 226 15.98 12.90 -1.24
CA ARG A 226 17.45 12.82 -1.32
C ARG A 226 18.06 14.04 -0.69
N LYS A 227 19.04 13.82 0.18
CA LYS A 227 19.84 14.85 0.84
C LYS A 227 21.29 14.50 0.75
N GLN A 228 22.14 15.50 0.62
CA GLN A 228 23.60 15.32 0.56
C GLN A 228 24.27 16.10 1.69
N ILE A 229 25.30 15.53 2.27
CA ILE A 229 26.21 16.18 3.19
C ILE A 229 27.65 16.11 2.62
N SER A 230 28.44 17.13 2.93
CA SER A 230 29.86 17.21 2.54
C SER A 230 30.71 17.29 3.78
N ILE A 231 31.74 16.45 3.87
CA ILE A 231 32.70 16.42 4.98
C ILE A 231 34.12 16.39 4.39
N GLN A 232 34.98 17.30 4.85
CA GLN A 232 36.41 17.29 4.50
C GLN A 232 37.16 16.31 5.39
N VAL A 233 37.80 15.30 4.82
CA VAL A 233 38.61 14.31 5.56
C VAL A 233 40.10 14.66 5.40
N ASN A 234 40.76 14.94 6.52
CA ASN A 234 42.20 15.21 6.61
C ASN A 234 42.99 13.93 6.94
N PRO A 235 44.26 13.87 6.61
CA PRO A 235 45.15 12.79 6.97
C PRO A 235 45.19 12.50 8.48
#